data_a8f7a16e4e2807e0d269dd75eb4f6400
#
_entry.id   a8f7a16e4e2807e0d269dd75eb4f6400
#
_cell.length_a   1.000
_cell.length_b   1.000
_cell.length_c   1.000
_cell.angle_alpha   90.00
_cell.angle_beta   90.00
_cell.angle_gamma   90.00
#
_symmetry.space_group_name_H-M   'P 1'
#
loop_
_entity.id
_entity.type
_entity.pdbx_description
1 polymer ?
#
loop_
_entity_poly.entity_id
_entity_poly.type
_entity_poly.pdbx_seq_one_letter_code
_entity_poly.pdbx_strand_id
1 'polypeptide(L)'
;MTECHADFLRYQEIIIAIIESNVTLERLTAFKRDFVEMLPPVTDVLARQCDASEQAATELYLRLLYQAPGLWNHFHAAELTREAMRAAGLPPVDGSFVEAYADFVEMCVEHVTRNASVLHHSENA
;
A
#
# COMPACT_ATOMS: atom_id res chain seq x y z
N MET A 1 -2.84 11.29 12.39
CA MET A 1 -3.57 11.23 11.11
C MET A 1 -4.91 11.92 11.30
N THR A 2 -5.23 12.91 10.48
CA THR A 2 -6.49 13.65 10.59
C THR A 2 -7.66 12.80 10.06
N GLU A 3 -8.88 13.08 10.52
CA GLU A 3 -10.11 12.41 10.05
C GLU A 3 -10.22 12.39 8.52
N CYS A 4 -9.72 13.41 7.86
CA CYS A 4 -9.71 13.53 6.41
C CYS A 4 -8.93 12.39 5.70
N HIS A 5 -7.85 11.89 6.29
CA HIS A 5 -7.08 10.76 5.73
C HIS A 5 -7.81 9.42 5.94
N ALA A 6 -8.52 9.28 7.05
CA ALA A 6 -9.32 8.10 7.33
C ALA A 6 -10.46 7.94 6.31
N ASP A 7 -11.17 9.02 6.05
CA ASP A 7 -12.24 9.06 5.07
C ASP A 7 -11.70 8.78 3.66
N PHE A 8 -10.54 9.32 3.31
CA PHE A 8 -9.89 9.06 2.02
C PHE A 8 -9.64 7.57 1.78
N LEU A 9 -9.05 6.86 2.75
CA LEU A 9 -8.77 5.43 2.63
C LEU A 9 -10.05 4.61 2.50
N ARG A 10 -11.09 4.98 3.24
CA ARG A 10 -12.39 4.33 3.19
C ARG A 10 -13.09 4.54 1.85
N TYR A 11 -13.07 5.75 1.34
CA TYR A 11 -13.63 6.08 0.03
C TYR A 11 -12.86 5.40 -1.10
N GLN A 12 -11.54 5.36 -1.01
CA GLN A 12 -10.69 4.71 -2.02
C GLN A 12 -11.06 3.24 -2.20
N GLU A 13 -11.27 2.50 -1.13
CA GLU A 13 -11.65 1.10 -1.16
C GLU A 13 -13.02 0.89 -1.83
N ILE A 14 -14.02 1.70 -1.42
CA ILE A 14 -15.37 1.63 -1.98
C ILE A 14 -15.38 2.01 -3.47
N ILE A 15 -14.69 3.09 -3.82
CA ILE A 15 -14.62 3.58 -5.20
C ILE A 15 -13.93 2.56 -6.11
N ILE A 16 -12.83 1.97 -5.67
CA ILE A 16 -12.13 0.94 -6.45
C ILE A 16 -13.05 -0.26 -6.71
N ALA A 17 -13.73 -0.76 -5.70
CA ALA A 17 -14.65 -1.88 -5.83
C ALA A 17 -15.83 -1.57 -6.77
N ILE A 18 -16.40 -0.38 -6.69
CA ILE A 18 -17.50 0.06 -7.56
C ILE A 18 -17.00 0.26 -8.99
N ILE A 19 -15.86 0.92 -9.18
CA ILE A 19 -15.29 1.19 -10.49
C ILE A 19 -14.95 -0.12 -11.19
N GLU A 20 -14.25 -1.03 -10.53
CA GLU A 20 -13.85 -2.32 -11.12
C GLU A 20 -15.05 -3.20 -11.51
N SER A 21 -16.18 -3.06 -10.82
CA SER A 21 -17.38 -3.83 -11.07
C SER A 21 -18.31 -3.25 -12.15
N ASN A 22 -18.22 -1.95 -12.44
CA ASN A 22 -19.23 -1.23 -13.23
C ASN A 22 -18.69 -0.47 -14.45
N VAL A 23 -17.40 -0.51 -14.73
CA VAL A 23 -16.80 0.17 -15.88
C VAL A 23 -16.34 -0.79 -16.95
N THR A 24 -16.32 -0.30 -18.20
CA THR A 24 -15.78 -1.05 -19.33
C THR A 24 -14.26 -1.15 -19.23
N LEU A 25 -13.70 -2.17 -19.88
CA LEU A 25 -12.24 -2.34 -19.98
C LEU A 25 -11.56 -1.08 -20.52
N GLU A 26 -12.15 -0.44 -21.52
CA GLU A 26 -11.62 0.78 -22.13
C GLU A 26 -11.50 1.92 -21.11
N ARG A 27 -12.55 2.17 -20.34
CA ARG A 27 -12.57 3.22 -19.31
C ARG A 27 -11.61 2.91 -18.15
N LEU A 28 -11.60 1.65 -17.73
CA LEU A 28 -10.69 1.23 -16.68
C LEU A 28 -9.22 1.36 -17.11
N THR A 29 -8.92 0.98 -18.36
CA THR A 29 -7.57 1.12 -18.94
C THR A 29 -7.15 2.59 -19.00
N ALA A 30 -8.04 3.48 -19.45
CA ALA A 30 -7.78 4.92 -19.49
C ALA A 30 -7.49 5.47 -18.09
N PHE A 31 -8.28 5.09 -17.09
CA PHE A 31 -8.08 5.47 -15.70
C PHE A 31 -6.73 4.99 -15.15
N LYS A 32 -6.38 3.72 -15.38
CA LYS A 32 -5.09 3.16 -14.97
C LYS A 32 -3.90 3.81 -15.68
N ARG A 33 -4.08 4.21 -16.94
CA ARG A 33 -3.05 4.93 -17.69
C ARG A 33 -2.80 6.32 -17.10
N ASP A 34 -3.86 7.06 -16.77
CA ASP A 34 -3.74 8.36 -16.08
C ASP A 34 -3.02 8.21 -14.74
N PHE A 35 -3.34 7.16 -14.00
CA PHE A 35 -2.66 6.84 -12.74
C PHE A 35 -1.16 6.59 -12.95
N VAL A 36 -0.79 5.81 -13.97
CA VAL A 36 0.61 5.55 -14.30
C VAL A 36 1.37 6.84 -14.65
N GLU A 37 0.72 7.77 -15.35
CA GLU A 37 1.33 9.07 -15.69
C GLU A 37 1.58 9.95 -14.45
N MET A 38 0.86 9.73 -13.36
CA MET A 38 1.04 10.46 -12.09
C MET A 38 2.15 9.88 -11.20
N LEU A 39 2.65 8.69 -11.50
CA LEU A 39 3.63 7.99 -10.66
C LEU A 39 5.04 8.60 -10.66
N PRO A 40 5.62 9.05 -11.79
CA PRO A 40 7.03 9.42 -11.86
C PRO A 40 7.52 10.40 -10.81
N PRO A 41 6.80 11.49 -10.45
CA PRO A 41 7.26 12.40 -9.41
C PRO A 41 7.50 11.74 -8.06
N VAL A 42 6.71 10.75 -7.69
CA VAL A 42 6.84 10.01 -6.44
C VAL A 42 7.88 8.89 -6.56
N THR A 43 7.82 8.12 -7.62
CA THR A 43 8.73 6.98 -7.83
C THR A 43 10.17 7.43 -8.05
N ASP A 44 10.39 8.57 -8.69
CA ASP A 44 11.73 9.16 -8.84
C ASP A 44 12.35 9.51 -7.49
N VAL A 45 11.57 10.07 -6.57
CA VAL A 45 12.03 10.35 -5.19
C VAL A 45 12.35 9.07 -4.45
N LEU A 46 11.47 8.08 -4.51
CA LEU A 46 11.69 6.78 -3.85
C LEU A 46 12.91 6.05 -4.41
N ALA A 47 13.09 6.05 -5.73
CA ALA A 47 14.24 5.45 -6.38
C ALA A 47 15.56 6.05 -5.89
N ARG A 48 15.61 7.37 -5.77
CA ARG A 48 16.79 8.07 -5.26
C ARG A 48 17.04 7.82 -3.78
N GLN A 49 16.00 7.85 -2.96
CA GLN A 49 16.12 7.66 -1.51
C GLN A 49 16.49 6.23 -1.12
N CYS A 50 16.02 5.25 -1.88
CA CYS A 50 16.30 3.83 -1.62
C CYS A 50 17.48 3.29 -2.44
N ASP A 51 18.09 4.11 -3.29
CA ASP A 51 19.11 3.68 -4.26
C ASP A 51 18.64 2.47 -5.06
N ALA A 52 17.44 2.56 -5.58
CA ALA A 52 16.73 1.48 -6.28
C ALA A 52 16.39 1.89 -7.72
N SER A 53 16.07 0.90 -8.55
CA SER A 53 15.57 1.14 -9.90
C SER A 53 14.18 1.77 -9.88
N GLU A 54 13.78 2.42 -10.97
CA GLU A 54 12.43 2.96 -11.15
C GLU A 54 11.37 1.86 -11.01
N GLN A 55 11.64 0.67 -11.52
CA GLN A 55 10.73 -0.46 -11.37
C GLN A 55 10.54 -0.86 -9.90
N ALA A 56 11.63 -1.00 -9.15
CA ALA A 56 11.57 -1.34 -7.73
C ALA A 56 10.87 -0.26 -6.91
N ALA A 57 11.09 1.02 -7.24
CA ALA A 57 10.42 2.15 -6.60
C ALA A 57 8.91 2.15 -6.89
N THR A 58 8.52 1.82 -8.12
CA THR A 58 7.11 1.69 -8.51
C THR A 58 6.43 0.55 -7.75
N GLU A 59 7.06 -0.60 -7.68
CA GLU A 59 6.56 -1.75 -6.91
C GLU A 59 6.43 -1.42 -5.42
N LEU A 60 7.41 -0.74 -4.85
CA LEU A 60 7.36 -0.27 -3.47
C LEU A 60 6.16 0.64 -3.23
N TYR A 61 5.99 1.66 -4.07
CA TYR A 61 4.87 2.60 -3.96
C TYR A 61 3.52 1.89 -4.03
N LEU A 62 3.35 0.96 -4.97
CA LEU A 62 2.10 0.20 -5.12
C LEU A 62 1.83 -0.68 -3.91
N ARG A 63 2.83 -1.32 -3.34
CA ARG A 63 2.67 -2.10 -2.09
C ARG A 63 2.19 -1.22 -0.94
N LEU A 64 2.80 -0.06 -0.77
CA LEU A 64 2.40 0.89 0.28
C LEU A 64 0.97 1.37 0.08
N LEU A 65 0.60 1.68 -1.16
CA LEU A 65 -0.72 2.19 -1.50
C LEU A 65 -1.82 1.14 -1.26
N TYR A 66 -1.59 -0.11 -1.70
CA TYR A 66 -2.60 -1.16 -1.60
C TYR A 66 -2.73 -1.75 -0.20
N GLN A 67 -1.68 -1.70 0.61
CA GLN A 67 -1.73 -2.20 1.98
C GLN A 67 -2.47 -1.27 2.94
N ALA A 68 -2.44 0.02 2.71
CA ALA A 68 -3.02 1.00 3.63
C ALA A 68 -4.51 0.79 3.92
N PRO A 69 -5.40 0.60 2.92
CA PRO A 69 -6.81 0.35 3.19
C PRO A 69 -7.08 -0.92 3.99
N GLY A 70 -6.35 -2.00 3.68
CA GLY A 70 -6.50 -3.28 4.39
C GLY A 70 -6.11 -3.18 5.86
N LEU A 71 -4.99 -2.56 6.16
CA LEU A 71 -4.58 -2.31 7.55
C LEU A 71 -5.53 -1.36 8.25
N TRP A 72 -5.99 -0.32 7.60
CA TRP A 72 -6.98 0.59 8.15
C TRP A 72 -8.24 -0.14 8.57
N ASN A 73 -8.80 -0.97 7.70
CA ASN A 73 -9.99 -1.76 8.00
C ASN A 73 -9.76 -2.73 9.16
N HIS A 74 -8.58 -3.34 9.24
CA HIS A 74 -8.23 -4.23 10.35
C HIS A 74 -8.32 -3.52 11.71
N PHE A 75 -7.78 -2.30 11.81
CA PHE A 75 -7.81 -1.52 13.06
C PHE A 75 -9.14 -0.82 13.34
N HIS A 76 -10.00 -0.67 12.34
CA HIS A 76 -11.29 0.01 12.44
C HIS A 76 -12.48 -0.92 12.13
N ALA A 77 -12.29 -2.23 12.31
CA ALA A 77 -13.35 -3.21 12.11
C ALA A 77 -14.57 -2.93 13.01
N ALA A 78 -15.75 -3.20 12.48
CA ALA A 78 -16.99 -3.07 13.23
C ALA A 78 -16.98 -3.94 14.49
N GLU A 79 -17.69 -3.52 15.55
CA GLU A 79 -17.70 -4.25 16.82
C GLU A 79 -18.18 -5.69 16.67
N LEU A 80 -19.15 -5.94 15.81
CA LEU A 80 -19.61 -7.30 15.52
C LEU A 80 -18.48 -8.19 14.96
N THR A 81 -17.67 -7.64 14.04
CA THR A 81 -16.52 -8.34 13.47
C THR A 81 -15.47 -8.63 14.55
N ARG A 82 -15.17 -7.66 15.39
CA ARG A 82 -14.22 -7.82 16.51
C ARG A 82 -14.68 -8.90 17.49
N GLU A 83 -15.96 -8.90 17.81
CA GLU A 83 -16.57 -9.87 18.71
C GLU A 83 -16.51 -11.29 18.11
N ALA A 84 -16.82 -11.44 16.82
CA ALA A 84 -16.71 -12.70 16.11
C ALA A 84 -15.26 -13.21 16.04
N MET A 85 -14.30 -12.36 15.82
CA MET A 85 -12.87 -12.69 15.82
C MET A 85 -12.43 -13.18 17.21
N ARG A 86 -12.86 -12.48 18.26
CA ARG A 86 -12.59 -12.87 19.66
C ARG A 86 -13.19 -14.23 20.00
N ALA A 87 -14.44 -14.46 19.62
CA ALA A 87 -15.13 -15.72 19.83
C ALA A 87 -14.49 -16.89 19.04
N ALA A 88 -13.91 -16.60 17.88
CA ALA A 88 -13.19 -17.57 17.05
C ALA A 88 -11.76 -17.86 17.54
N GLY A 89 -11.28 -17.18 18.58
CA GLY A 89 -9.94 -17.39 19.14
C GLY A 89 -8.82 -16.67 18.39
N LEU A 90 -9.15 -15.69 17.55
CA LEU A 90 -8.14 -14.87 16.91
C LEU A 90 -7.54 -13.86 17.90
N PRO A 91 -6.24 -13.51 17.75
CA PRO A 91 -5.60 -12.54 18.63
C PRO A 91 -6.34 -11.18 18.58
N PRO A 92 -6.38 -10.46 19.71
CA PRO A 92 -6.95 -9.12 19.73
C PRO A 92 -6.14 -8.18 18.83
N VAL A 93 -6.82 -7.18 18.28
CA VAL A 93 -6.17 -6.14 17.48
C VAL A 93 -5.53 -5.14 18.45
N ASP A 94 -4.22 -5.24 18.62
CA ASP A 94 -3.43 -4.36 19.49
C ASP A 94 -2.67 -3.32 18.68
N GLY A 95 -2.44 -2.15 19.29
CA GLY A 95 -1.70 -1.05 18.67
C GLY A 95 -2.58 -0.15 17.81
N SER A 96 -1.95 0.58 16.92
CA SER A 96 -2.61 1.54 16.03
C SER A 96 -2.28 1.29 14.57
N PHE A 97 -3.15 1.79 13.68
CA PHE A 97 -2.89 1.79 12.25
C PHE A 97 -1.54 2.45 11.91
N VAL A 98 -1.23 3.57 12.54
CA VAL A 98 0.01 4.32 12.28
C VAL A 98 1.23 3.49 12.60
N GLU A 99 1.25 2.82 13.76
CA GLU A 99 2.36 1.94 14.16
C GLU A 99 2.52 0.75 13.21
N ALA A 100 1.42 0.06 12.90
CA ALA A 100 1.44 -1.09 12.01
C ALA A 100 1.84 -0.72 10.59
N TYR A 101 1.37 0.43 10.09
CA TYR A 101 1.72 0.91 8.76
C TYR A 101 3.18 1.37 8.69
N ALA A 102 3.68 2.02 9.73
CA ALA A 102 5.09 2.39 9.83
C ALA A 102 6.01 1.16 9.80
N ASP A 103 5.66 0.11 10.54
CA ASP A 103 6.40 -1.16 10.51
C ASP A 103 6.38 -1.80 9.12
N PHE A 104 5.25 -1.76 8.45
CA PHE A 104 5.12 -2.26 7.08
C PHE A 104 5.98 -1.46 6.09
N VAL A 105 5.97 -0.14 6.19
CA VAL A 105 6.82 0.75 5.37
C VAL A 105 8.30 0.41 5.58
N GLU A 106 8.74 0.30 6.83
CA GLU A 106 10.12 -0.05 7.17
C GLU A 106 10.52 -1.40 6.57
N MET A 107 9.69 -2.40 6.72
CA MET A 107 9.92 -3.74 6.16
C MET A 107 10.04 -3.70 4.62
N CYS A 108 9.18 -2.97 3.94
CA CYS A 108 9.21 -2.83 2.49
C CYS A 108 10.45 -2.08 2.00
N VAL A 109 10.83 -1.00 2.68
CA VAL A 109 12.03 -0.21 2.36
C VAL A 109 13.29 -1.04 2.55
N GLU A 110 13.41 -1.76 3.65
CA GLU A 110 14.53 -2.68 3.90
C GLU A 110 14.65 -3.75 2.82
N HIS A 111 13.53 -4.33 2.40
CA HIS A 111 13.50 -5.34 1.34
C HIS A 111 14.02 -4.77 0.01
N VAL A 112 13.56 -3.60 -0.39
CA VAL A 112 13.98 -2.95 -1.63
C VAL A 112 15.46 -2.56 -1.58
N THR A 113 15.92 -1.99 -0.47
CA THR A 113 17.32 -1.59 -0.28
C THR A 113 18.26 -2.79 -0.29
N ARG A 114 17.87 -3.88 0.34
CA ARG A 114 18.65 -5.13 0.36
C ARG A 114 18.79 -5.73 -1.03
N ASN A 115 17.71 -5.76 -1.82
CA ASN A 115 17.74 -6.27 -3.19
C ASN A 115 18.61 -5.39 -4.11
N ALA A 116 18.56 -4.07 -3.95
CA ALA A 116 19.43 -3.16 -4.68
C ALA A 116 20.92 -3.44 -4.41
N SER A 117 21.28 -3.67 -3.14
CA SER A 117 22.66 -4.02 -2.75
C SER A 117 23.14 -5.34 -3.37
N VAL A 118 22.28 -6.35 -3.43
CA VAL A 118 22.60 -7.66 -4.06
C VAL A 118 22.84 -7.50 -5.55
N LEU A 119 22.03 -6.72 -6.26
CA LEU A 119 22.19 -6.48 -7.69
C LEU A 119 23.51 -5.75 -8.00
N HIS A 120 23.87 -4.74 -7.22
CA HIS A 120 25.16 -4.04 -7.37
C HIS A 120 26.37 -4.96 -7.12
N HIS A 121 26.28 -5.89 -6.19
CA HIS A 121 27.34 -6.87 -5.95
C HIS A 121 27.48 -7.88 -7.09
N SER A 122 26.40 -8.27 -7.74
CA SER A 122 26.43 -9.20 -8.87
C SER A 122 26.96 -8.55 -10.16
N GLU A 123 26.75 -7.25 -10.36
CA GLU A 123 27.30 -6.52 -11.50
C GLU A 123 28.81 -6.24 -11.38
N ASN A 124 29.34 -6.20 -10.17
CA ASN A 124 30.76 -5.97 -9.88
C ASN A 124 31.56 -7.28 -9.71
N ALA A 125 30.92 -8.41 -9.85
CA ALA A 125 31.56 -9.72 -9.87
C ALA A 125 31.78 -10.20 -11.35
#